data_857b383e004dc3960d86e0d9cda5123a
#
_entry.id   857b383e004dc3960d86e0d9cda5123a
#
_cell.length_a   1.000
_cell.length_b   1.000
_cell.length_c   1.000
_cell.angle_alpha   90.00
_cell.angle_beta   90.00
_cell.angle_gamma   90.00
#
_symmetry.space_group_name_H-M   'P 1'
#
loop_
_entity.id
_entity.type
_entity.pdbx_description
1 polymer ?
#
loop_
_entity_poly.entity_id
_entity_poly.type
_entity_poly.pdbx_seq_one_letter_code
_entity_poly.pdbx_strand_id
1 'polypeptide(L)'
;MSFAALSEVASSQVTLALGAMLQPAETAETAPAAAQTIELDPVSLILNSSGPVFIVVWLLIVAAVLVWFIAVLKLLQLRRWSSAEKKFEGDAIKAQDADTLFDIARHHGDAPGARVVFELQKRRDNPKVLESSAKRALVSEQQRATTMLPTLASIGSASPFIGLFGTVYGIMDAFLRIGREKSASLPVVAPAIGEALIATAIGLFAAIPAVIAYNAISKRTDDLMDAVEASAEGWVALIVPSRRGGG
;
A
#
# COMPACT_ATOMS: atom_id res chain seq x y z
N MET A 1 -66.56 -44.73 -50.92
CA MET A 1 -65.22 -44.07 -50.93
C MET A 1 -64.22 -45.07 -50.36
N SER A 2 -63.26 -45.50 -51.24
CA SER A 2 -62.40 -46.66 -51.00
C SER A 2 -61.34 -46.32 -49.96
N PHE A 3 -61.01 -47.25 -49.07
CA PHE A 3 -59.96 -47.20 -48.02
C PHE A 3 -58.55 -46.85 -48.57
N ALA A 4 -58.36 -47.09 -49.85
CA ALA A 4 -57.14 -46.77 -50.59
C ALA A 4 -56.93 -45.23 -50.77
N ALA A 5 -57.99 -44.45 -50.93
CA ALA A 5 -57.88 -42.98 -51.07
C ALA A 5 -57.45 -42.28 -49.75
N LEU A 6 -57.83 -42.84 -48.61
CA LEU A 6 -57.51 -42.29 -47.30
C LEU A 6 -56.02 -42.59 -46.94
N SER A 7 -55.49 -43.72 -47.41
CA SER A 7 -54.09 -44.06 -47.15
C SER A 7 -53.11 -43.22 -47.99
N GLU A 8 -53.51 -42.85 -49.22
CA GLU A 8 -52.68 -42.00 -50.08
C GLU A 8 -52.59 -40.54 -49.57
N VAL A 9 -53.73 -40.02 -49.09
CA VAL A 9 -53.72 -38.67 -48.51
C VAL A 9 -52.94 -38.61 -47.19
N ALA A 10 -53.02 -39.64 -46.38
CA ALA A 10 -52.27 -39.71 -45.12
C ALA A 10 -50.73 -39.86 -45.37
N SER A 11 -50.35 -40.63 -46.37
CA SER A 11 -48.92 -40.78 -46.72
C SER A 11 -48.35 -39.49 -47.35
N SER A 12 -49.12 -38.79 -48.15
CA SER A 12 -48.70 -37.50 -48.72
C SER A 12 -48.52 -36.38 -47.68
N GLN A 13 -49.41 -36.33 -46.67
CA GLN A 13 -49.30 -35.36 -45.57
C GLN A 13 -48.09 -35.67 -44.65
N VAL A 14 -47.80 -36.93 -44.39
CA VAL A 14 -46.65 -37.34 -43.59
C VAL A 14 -45.35 -37.03 -44.34
N THR A 15 -45.29 -37.26 -45.64
CA THR A 15 -44.08 -36.98 -46.44
C THR A 15 -43.84 -35.48 -46.59
N LEU A 16 -44.87 -34.65 -46.69
CA LEU A 16 -44.76 -33.18 -46.68
C LEU A 16 -44.31 -32.66 -45.32
N ALA A 17 -44.83 -33.20 -44.21
CA ALA A 17 -44.45 -32.82 -42.88
C ALA A 17 -43.00 -33.21 -42.55
N LEU A 18 -42.56 -34.42 -43.00
CA LEU A 18 -41.18 -34.89 -42.84
C LEU A 18 -40.21 -34.07 -43.70
N GLY A 19 -40.60 -33.67 -44.92
CA GLY A 19 -39.80 -32.83 -45.78
C GLY A 19 -39.63 -31.40 -45.23
N ALA A 20 -40.64 -30.87 -44.57
CA ALA A 20 -40.55 -29.58 -43.87
C ALA A 20 -39.68 -29.62 -42.61
N MET A 21 -39.59 -30.80 -41.92
CA MET A 21 -38.71 -30.97 -40.76
C MET A 21 -37.28 -31.27 -41.12
N LEU A 22 -37.02 -31.73 -42.35
CA LEU A 22 -35.70 -32.06 -42.88
C LEU A 22 -35.08 -30.95 -43.74
N GLN A 23 -35.75 -29.78 -43.88
CA GLN A 23 -35.04 -28.65 -44.41
C GLN A 23 -33.91 -28.28 -43.42
N PRO A 24 -32.63 -28.34 -43.84
CA PRO A 24 -31.56 -27.80 -43.06
C PRO A 24 -31.98 -26.34 -42.79
N ALA A 25 -31.99 -25.99 -41.51
CA ALA A 25 -32.14 -24.58 -41.16
C ALA A 25 -31.16 -23.79 -42.03
N GLU A 26 -31.73 -23.00 -42.95
CA GLU A 26 -30.95 -22.09 -43.75
C GLU A 26 -30.11 -21.33 -42.76
N THR A 27 -28.83 -21.73 -42.67
CA THR A 27 -27.86 -20.98 -41.89
C THR A 27 -27.97 -19.58 -42.47
N ALA A 28 -28.72 -18.74 -41.78
CA ALA A 28 -28.57 -17.31 -41.94
C ALA A 28 -27.07 -17.10 -41.78
N GLU A 29 -26.40 -16.93 -42.89
CA GLU A 29 -25.04 -16.47 -43.00
C GLU A 29 -25.03 -15.09 -42.32
N THR A 30 -25.00 -15.14 -40.98
CA THR A 30 -24.63 -13.96 -40.24
C THR A 30 -23.27 -13.60 -40.78
N ALA A 31 -23.25 -12.65 -41.70
CA ALA A 31 -22.05 -11.93 -42.07
C ALA A 31 -21.28 -11.74 -40.76
N PRO A 32 -20.00 -12.07 -40.68
CA PRO A 32 -19.24 -11.90 -39.46
C PRO A 32 -19.40 -10.42 -39.10
N ALA A 33 -20.25 -10.13 -38.12
CA ALA A 33 -20.26 -8.83 -37.49
C ALA A 33 -18.80 -8.61 -37.16
N ALA A 34 -18.20 -7.67 -37.90
CA ALA A 34 -16.78 -7.33 -37.72
C ALA A 34 -16.56 -7.31 -36.22
N ALA A 35 -15.83 -8.30 -35.71
CA ALA A 35 -15.53 -8.40 -34.30
C ALA A 35 -14.82 -7.08 -34.00
N GLN A 36 -15.55 -6.14 -33.46
CA GLN A 36 -14.95 -4.91 -32.93
C GLN A 36 -14.07 -5.39 -31.80
N THR A 37 -12.80 -5.57 -32.13
CA THR A 37 -11.79 -5.85 -31.13
C THR A 37 -11.79 -4.66 -30.19
N ILE A 38 -12.44 -4.85 -29.05
CA ILE A 38 -12.39 -3.85 -27.97
C ILE A 38 -10.98 -3.99 -27.42
N GLU A 39 -10.06 -3.17 -27.95
CA GLU A 39 -8.74 -3.04 -27.37
C GLU A 39 -8.91 -2.32 -26.01
N LEU A 40 -9.03 -3.12 -24.96
CA LEU A 40 -8.96 -2.64 -23.58
C LEU A 40 -7.49 -2.41 -23.21
N ASP A 41 -6.87 -1.39 -23.81
CA ASP A 41 -5.55 -0.95 -23.37
C ASP A 41 -5.67 -0.29 -21.99
N PRO A 42 -5.06 -0.88 -20.94
CA PRO A 42 -5.15 -0.34 -19.58
C PRO A 42 -4.68 1.11 -19.48
N VAL A 43 -3.69 1.51 -20.27
CA VAL A 43 -3.15 2.87 -20.25
C VAL A 43 -4.15 3.86 -20.85
N SER A 44 -4.76 3.50 -21.96
CA SER A 44 -5.80 4.33 -22.60
C SER A 44 -7.04 4.47 -21.71
N LEU A 45 -7.42 3.40 -20.98
CA LEU A 45 -8.53 3.44 -20.03
C LEU A 45 -8.23 4.36 -18.85
N ILE A 46 -6.98 4.38 -18.33
CA ILE A 46 -6.56 5.29 -17.26
C ILE A 46 -6.58 6.76 -17.73
N LEU A 47 -6.06 7.03 -18.92
CA LEU A 47 -5.93 8.39 -19.44
C LEU A 47 -7.27 8.98 -19.91
N ASN A 48 -8.17 8.15 -20.43
CA ASN A 48 -9.46 8.55 -20.96
C ASN A 48 -10.61 8.35 -19.98
N SER A 49 -10.34 7.84 -18.76
CA SER A 49 -11.37 7.71 -17.74
C SER A 49 -11.95 9.08 -17.41
N SER A 50 -13.25 9.14 -17.21
CA SER A 50 -13.97 10.39 -16.93
C SER A 50 -14.79 10.27 -15.65
N GLY A 51 -15.01 11.41 -14.98
CA GLY A 51 -15.82 11.46 -13.77
C GLY A 51 -15.09 11.00 -12.51
N PRO A 52 -15.82 10.51 -11.50
CA PRO A 52 -15.24 10.18 -10.18
C PRO A 52 -14.23 9.04 -10.18
N VAL A 53 -14.33 8.07 -11.09
CA VAL A 53 -13.34 6.97 -11.22
C VAL A 53 -11.96 7.53 -11.57
N PHE A 54 -11.88 8.54 -12.42
CA PHE A 54 -10.65 9.25 -12.75
C PHE A 54 -9.97 9.81 -11.50
N ILE A 55 -10.72 10.49 -10.63
CA ILE A 55 -10.18 11.05 -9.38
C ILE A 55 -9.64 9.95 -8.48
N VAL A 56 -10.37 8.84 -8.35
CA VAL A 56 -9.96 7.69 -7.54
C VAL A 56 -8.66 7.09 -8.05
N VAL A 57 -8.54 6.86 -9.35
CA VAL A 57 -7.35 6.29 -9.99
C VAL A 57 -6.13 7.17 -9.76
N TRP A 58 -6.24 8.48 -10.02
CA TRP A 58 -5.13 9.41 -9.82
C TRP A 58 -4.73 9.57 -8.35
N LEU A 59 -5.72 9.60 -7.44
CA LEU A 59 -5.44 9.58 -6.00
C LEU A 59 -4.62 8.35 -5.59
N LEU A 60 -4.98 7.18 -6.10
CA LEU A 60 -4.27 5.93 -5.81
C LEU A 60 -2.88 5.88 -6.45
N ILE A 61 -2.70 6.43 -7.65
CA ILE A 61 -1.37 6.55 -8.28
C ILE A 61 -0.46 7.45 -7.43
N VAL A 62 -0.96 8.61 -6.99
CA VAL A 62 -0.20 9.51 -6.11
C VAL A 62 0.13 8.81 -4.80
N ALA A 63 -0.82 8.08 -4.21
CA ALA A 63 -0.58 7.30 -3.00
C ALA A 63 0.51 6.24 -3.22
N ALA A 64 0.49 5.51 -4.33
CA ALA A 64 1.52 4.52 -4.66
C ALA A 64 2.91 5.15 -4.79
N VAL A 65 3.03 6.28 -5.49
CA VAL A 65 4.30 7.02 -5.61
C VAL A 65 4.79 7.48 -4.24
N LEU A 66 3.89 7.99 -3.40
CA LEU A 66 4.21 8.45 -2.05
C LEU A 66 4.72 7.30 -1.15
N VAL A 67 4.12 6.11 -1.27
CA VAL A 67 4.59 4.90 -0.56
C VAL A 67 6.05 4.59 -0.89
N TRP A 68 6.39 4.52 -2.17
CA TRP A 68 7.77 4.25 -2.59
C TRP A 68 8.73 5.34 -2.14
N PHE A 69 8.34 6.60 -2.24
CA PHE A 69 9.13 7.73 -1.78
C PHE A 69 9.43 7.63 -0.28
N ILE A 70 8.40 7.46 0.56
CA ILE A 70 8.57 7.34 2.01
C ILE A 70 9.39 6.10 2.36
N ALA A 71 9.12 4.95 1.73
CA ALA A 71 9.83 3.70 2.00
C ALA A 71 11.33 3.84 1.74
N VAL A 72 11.72 4.38 0.58
CA VAL A 72 13.13 4.59 0.24
C VAL A 72 13.79 5.56 1.20
N LEU A 73 13.19 6.73 1.45
CA LEU A 73 13.75 7.73 2.37
C LEU A 73 13.96 7.15 3.76
N LYS A 74 12.97 6.46 4.31
CA LYS A 74 13.03 5.88 5.65
C LYS A 74 14.03 4.73 5.76
N LEU A 75 14.10 3.87 4.77
CA LEU A 75 15.08 2.79 4.76
C LEU A 75 16.53 3.33 4.69
N LEU A 76 16.77 4.38 3.90
CA LEU A 76 18.08 5.03 3.85
C LEU A 76 18.41 5.73 5.17
N GLN A 77 17.45 6.45 5.76
CA GLN A 77 17.61 7.10 7.05
C GLN A 77 17.95 6.10 8.15
N LEU A 78 17.18 4.99 8.25
CA LEU A 78 17.42 3.98 9.27
C LEU A 78 18.76 3.25 9.09
N ARG A 79 19.17 2.99 7.85
CA ARG A 79 20.50 2.42 7.58
C ARG A 79 21.62 3.34 8.09
N ARG A 80 21.52 4.64 7.82
CA ARG A 80 22.49 5.63 8.32
C ARG A 80 22.49 5.67 9.85
N TRP A 81 21.34 5.74 10.48
CA TRP A 81 21.21 5.81 11.93
C TRP A 81 21.73 4.54 12.62
N SER A 82 21.35 3.37 12.13
CA SER A 82 21.83 2.09 12.66
C SER A 82 23.36 1.94 12.52
N SER A 83 23.93 2.41 11.38
CA SER A 83 25.40 2.39 11.21
C SER A 83 26.09 3.39 12.11
N ALA A 84 25.52 4.59 12.30
CA ALA A 84 26.06 5.60 13.20
C ALA A 84 25.99 5.14 14.66
N GLU A 85 24.85 4.54 15.06
CA GLU A 85 24.65 4.02 16.41
C GLU A 85 25.65 2.94 16.77
N LYS A 86 25.87 1.97 15.88
CA LYS A 86 26.89 0.91 16.13
C LYS A 86 28.29 1.46 16.35
N LYS A 87 28.65 2.51 15.61
CA LYS A 87 29.96 3.18 15.81
C LYS A 87 30.00 3.90 17.14
N PHE A 88 28.96 4.68 17.44
CA PHE A 88 28.84 5.39 18.69
C PHE A 88 28.90 4.45 19.89
N GLU A 89 28.11 3.38 19.89
CA GLU A 89 28.08 2.39 20.96
C GLU A 89 29.45 1.72 21.16
N GLY A 90 30.11 1.34 20.05
CA GLY A 90 31.47 0.75 20.11
C GLY A 90 32.52 1.66 20.73
N ASP A 91 32.36 2.98 20.62
CA ASP A 91 33.24 3.94 21.26
C ASP A 91 32.75 4.32 22.66
N ALA A 92 31.44 4.45 22.87
CA ALA A 92 30.83 4.79 24.15
C ALA A 92 31.14 3.74 25.27
N ILE A 93 31.22 2.46 24.92
CA ILE A 93 31.61 1.38 25.83
C ILE A 93 33.02 1.62 26.44
N LYS A 94 33.88 2.34 25.74
CA LYS A 94 35.26 2.64 26.21
C LYS A 94 35.31 3.85 27.14
N ALA A 95 34.23 4.61 27.26
CA ALA A 95 34.15 5.78 28.12
C ALA A 95 34.19 5.34 29.60
N GLN A 96 35.11 5.89 30.35
CA GLN A 96 35.27 5.62 31.79
C GLN A 96 34.66 6.74 32.68
N ASP A 97 34.36 7.87 32.08
CA ASP A 97 33.79 9.04 32.75
C ASP A 97 32.80 9.78 31.82
N ALA A 98 32.03 10.66 32.45
CA ALA A 98 31.00 11.41 31.76
C ALA A 98 31.54 12.37 30.67
N ASP A 99 32.69 13.00 30.93
CA ASP A 99 33.26 13.97 29.99
C ASP A 99 33.78 13.27 28.74
N THR A 100 34.40 12.10 28.85
CA THR A 100 34.79 11.24 27.73
C THR A 100 33.56 10.80 26.94
N LEU A 101 32.47 10.41 27.59
CA LEU A 101 31.21 10.03 26.91
C LEU A 101 30.63 11.21 26.12
N PHE A 102 30.65 12.43 26.67
CA PHE A 102 30.18 13.62 26.00
C PHE A 102 31.02 13.98 24.77
N ASP A 103 32.33 13.82 24.85
CA ASP A 103 33.24 14.06 23.75
C ASP A 103 33.02 13.04 22.60
N ILE A 104 32.85 11.76 22.93
CA ILE A 104 32.47 10.73 21.95
C ILE A 104 31.15 11.09 21.31
N ALA A 105 30.12 11.48 22.06
CA ALA A 105 28.84 11.84 21.53
C ALA A 105 28.91 13.01 20.53
N ARG A 106 29.80 14.01 20.77
CA ARG A 106 30.01 15.12 19.85
C ARG A 106 30.48 14.70 18.46
N HIS A 107 31.26 13.63 18.37
CA HIS A 107 31.79 13.11 17.11
C HIS A 107 30.77 12.23 16.35
N HIS A 108 29.71 11.77 17.03
CA HIS A 108 28.72 10.86 16.49
C HIS A 108 27.30 11.47 16.45
N GLY A 109 27.16 12.75 16.11
CA GLY A 109 25.88 13.48 16.16
C GLY A 109 24.73 12.89 15.31
N ASP A 110 25.05 12.03 14.35
CA ASP A 110 24.04 11.30 13.53
C ASP A 110 23.42 10.11 14.30
N ALA A 111 24.05 9.63 15.37
CA ALA A 111 23.58 8.50 16.15
C ALA A 111 22.44 8.93 17.11
N PRO A 112 21.32 8.17 17.19
CA PRO A 112 20.26 8.43 18.14
C PRO A 112 20.74 8.45 19.59
N GLY A 113 21.60 7.49 19.99
CA GLY A 113 22.17 7.43 21.31
C GLY A 113 23.04 8.62 21.66
N ALA A 114 23.87 9.11 20.73
CA ALA A 114 24.65 10.32 20.92
C ALA A 114 23.76 11.54 21.19
N ARG A 115 22.61 11.64 20.50
CA ARG A 115 21.64 12.72 20.75
C ARG A 115 20.98 12.61 22.12
N VAL A 116 20.71 11.38 22.60
CA VAL A 116 20.25 11.15 23.97
C VAL A 116 21.31 11.64 24.96
N VAL A 117 22.58 11.26 24.78
CA VAL A 117 23.70 11.71 25.64
C VAL A 117 23.83 13.23 25.66
N PHE A 118 23.61 13.93 24.54
CA PHE A 118 23.59 15.39 24.51
C PHE A 118 22.48 16.01 25.37
N GLU A 119 21.30 15.40 25.40
CA GLU A 119 20.22 15.87 26.27
C GLU A 119 20.55 15.64 27.75
N LEU A 120 21.25 14.53 28.07
CA LEU A 120 21.73 14.26 29.42
C LEU A 120 22.82 15.27 29.83
N GLN A 121 23.73 15.67 28.95
CA GLN A 121 24.78 16.65 29.22
C GLN A 121 24.19 17.99 29.72
N LYS A 122 23.07 18.44 29.13
CA LYS A 122 22.38 19.67 29.51
C LYS A 122 21.84 19.63 30.96
N ARG A 123 21.70 18.47 31.55
CA ARG A 123 21.08 18.24 32.85
C ARG A 123 22.06 17.57 33.85
N ARG A 124 23.36 17.50 33.52
CA ARG A 124 24.38 16.81 34.32
C ARG A 124 24.44 17.28 35.79
N ASP A 125 24.11 18.55 36.02
CA ASP A 125 24.19 19.14 37.35
C ASP A 125 23.04 18.74 38.31
N ASN A 126 22.01 18.05 37.76
CA ASN A 126 20.86 17.62 38.57
C ASN A 126 20.59 16.11 38.40
N PRO A 127 21.26 15.26 39.20
CA PRO A 127 21.14 13.79 39.13
C PRO A 127 19.69 13.29 39.26
N LYS A 128 18.85 14.00 40.03
CA LYS A 128 17.44 13.58 40.24
C LYS A 128 16.58 13.66 38.99
N VAL A 129 16.97 14.44 37.98
CA VAL A 129 16.23 14.58 36.74
C VAL A 129 16.87 13.89 35.55
N LEU A 130 18.08 13.34 35.70
CA LEU A 130 18.80 12.67 34.59
C LEU A 130 17.99 11.52 34.00
N GLU A 131 17.48 10.64 34.84
CA GLU A 131 16.69 9.49 34.40
C GLU A 131 15.41 9.91 33.66
N SER A 132 14.70 10.90 34.20
CA SER A 132 13.52 11.44 33.52
C SER A 132 13.86 12.19 32.22
N SER A 133 15.06 12.75 32.13
CA SER A 133 15.57 13.40 30.91
C SER A 133 15.98 12.35 29.87
N ALA A 134 16.58 11.24 30.27
CA ALA A 134 16.87 10.10 29.39
C ALA A 134 15.57 9.57 28.76
N LYS A 135 14.56 9.28 29.58
CA LYS A 135 13.26 8.81 29.09
C LYS A 135 12.62 9.79 28.10
N ARG A 136 12.68 11.10 28.39
CA ARG A 136 12.18 12.13 27.46
C ARG A 136 12.96 12.18 26.15
N ALA A 137 14.28 12.08 26.21
CA ALA A 137 15.13 12.06 25.04
C ALA A 137 14.86 10.83 24.17
N LEU A 138 14.72 9.64 24.77
CA LEU A 138 14.36 8.41 24.09
C LEU A 138 13.00 8.53 23.39
N VAL A 139 11.97 9.03 24.07
CA VAL A 139 10.65 9.27 23.44
C VAL A 139 10.76 10.25 22.26
N SER A 140 11.58 11.30 22.38
CA SER A 140 11.80 12.25 21.26
C SER A 140 12.47 11.58 20.07
N GLU A 141 13.47 10.73 20.29
CA GLU A 141 14.14 9.99 19.21
C GLU A 141 13.21 8.94 18.59
N GLN A 142 12.40 8.24 19.39
CA GLN A 142 11.37 7.34 18.90
C GLN A 142 10.36 8.06 17.99
N GLN A 143 9.89 9.23 18.41
CA GLN A 143 8.97 10.04 17.58
C GLN A 143 9.61 10.47 16.25
N ARG A 144 10.90 10.83 16.24
CA ARG A 144 11.63 11.15 15.01
C ARG A 144 11.79 9.92 14.12
N ALA A 145 12.07 8.76 14.70
CA ALA A 145 12.24 7.52 13.98
C ALA A 145 10.93 7.05 13.33
N THR A 146 9.81 7.19 14.03
CA THR A 146 8.47 6.77 13.54
C THR A 146 7.77 7.81 12.66
N THR A 147 8.33 9.00 12.46
CA THR A 147 7.77 10.01 11.55
C THR A 147 7.48 9.41 10.18
N MET A 148 6.31 9.71 9.60
CA MET A 148 5.78 9.18 8.33
C MET A 148 5.32 7.71 8.35
N LEU A 149 5.56 6.92 9.39
CA LEU A 149 5.00 5.57 9.48
C LEU A 149 3.46 5.57 9.52
N PRO A 150 2.80 6.49 10.26
CA PRO A 150 1.35 6.57 10.22
C PRO A 150 0.78 6.80 8.81
N THR A 151 1.50 7.55 7.96
CA THR A 151 1.09 7.76 6.56
C THR A 151 1.12 6.45 5.76
N LEU A 152 2.18 5.64 5.91
CA LEU A 152 2.26 4.32 5.28
C LEU A 152 1.12 3.40 5.77
N ALA A 153 0.85 3.38 7.08
CA ALA A 153 -0.23 2.60 7.67
C ALA A 153 -1.59 3.03 7.10
N SER A 154 -1.84 4.34 7.00
CA SER A 154 -3.09 4.88 6.45
C SER A 154 -3.26 4.53 4.97
N ILE A 155 -2.22 4.67 4.15
CA ILE A 155 -2.28 4.28 2.74
C ILE A 155 -2.51 2.78 2.62
N GLY A 156 -1.78 1.95 3.39
CA GLY A 156 -1.90 0.50 3.35
C GLY A 156 -3.31 0.01 3.71
N SER A 157 -3.95 0.65 4.69
CA SER A 157 -5.31 0.28 5.12
C SER A 157 -6.41 0.88 4.25
N ALA A 158 -6.26 2.12 3.76
CA ALA A 158 -7.33 2.83 3.07
C ALA A 158 -7.36 2.55 1.55
N SER A 159 -6.20 2.35 0.89
CA SER A 159 -6.14 2.22 -0.57
C SER A 159 -6.99 1.09 -1.14
N PRO A 160 -7.11 -0.12 -0.52
CA PRO A 160 -7.99 -1.16 -1.03
C PRO A 160 -9.47 -0.74 -1.03
N PHE A 161 -9.90 -0.02 0.00
CA PHE A 161 -11.28 0.47 0.11
C PHE A 161 -11.56 1.60 -0.87
N ILE A 162 -10.59 2.48 -1.13
CA ILE A 162 -10.68 3.51 -2.15
C ILE A 162 -10.78 2.86 -3.54
N GLY A 163 -10.00 1.81 -3.81
CA GLY A 163 -10.11 1.03 -5.04
C GLY A 163 -11.47 0.34 -5.18
N LEU A 164 -11.96 -0.29 -4.11
CA LEU A 164 -13.30 -0.88 -4.06
C LEU A 164 -14.40 0.15 -4.31
N PHE A 165 -14.29 1.35 -3.75
CA PHE A 165 -15.19 2.46 -4.06
C PHE A 165 -15.19 2.78 -5.56
N GLY A 166 -14.01 2.77 -6.19
CA GLY A 166 -13.87 2.92 -7.63
C GLY A 166 -14.65 1.87 -8.42
N THR A 167 -14.61 0.59 -8.01
CA THR A 167 -15.40 -0.47 -8.68
C THR A 167 -16.88 -0.28 -8.50
N VAL A 168 -17.35 0.02 -7.32
CA VAL A 168 -18.80 0.25 -7.07
C VAL A 168 -19.32 1.39 -7.93
N TYR A 169 -18.57 2.49 -7.99
CA TYR A 169 -18.94 3.64 -8.81
C TYR A 169 -18.89 3.33 -10.31
N GLY A 170 -17.85 2.63 -10.78
CA GLY A 170 -17.73 2.28 -12.20
C GLY A 170 -18.80 1.31 -12.67
N ILE A 171 -19.20 0.34 -11.85
CA ILE A 171 -20.33 -0.54 -12.15
C ILE A 171 -21.64 0.27 -12.20
N MET A 172 -21.83 1.22 -11.29
CA MET A 172 -22.97 2.13 -11.34
C MET A 172 -22.99 2.93 -12.65
N ASP A 173 -21.85 3.44 -13.10
CA ASP A 173 -21.76 4.15 -14.37
C ASP A 173 -22.08 3.25 -15.57
N ALA A 174 -21.65 1.99 -15.55
CA ALA A 174 -22.01 1.00 -16.57
C ALA A 174 -23.54 0.84 -16.69
N PHE A 175 -24.25 0.74 -15.57
CA PHE A 175 -25.72 0.68 -15.57
C PHE A 175 -26.36 1.97 -16.08
N LEU A 176 -25.81 3.12 -15.75
CA LEU A 176 -26.30 4.41 -16.28
C LEU A 176 -26.11 4.51 -17.80
N ARG A 177 -25.01 3.97 -18.35
CA ARG A 177 -24.77 3.89 -19.79
C ARG A 177 -25.81 2.99 -20.49
N ILE A 178 -26.14 1.83 -19.91
CA ILE A 178 -27.21 0.95 -20.41
C ILE A 178 -28.52 1.72 -20.51
N GLY A 179 -28.86 2.50 -19.48
CA GLY A 179 -30.09 3.30 -19.47
C GLY A 179 -30.14 4.40 -20.54
N ARG A 180 -29.00 5.06 -20.79
CA ARG A 180 -28.86 6.12 -21.82
C ARG A 180 -28.89 5.57 -23.24
N GLU A 181 -28.09 4.53 -23.49
CA GLU A 181 -27.93 3.91 -24.81
C GLU A 181 -29.06 2.93 -25.13
N LYS A 182 -29.92 2.61 -24.15
CA LYS A 182 -30.98 1.59 -24.27
C LYS A 182 -30.42 0.25 -24.81
N SER A 183 -29.17 -0.05 -24.53
CA SER A 183 -28.45 -1.23 -25.01
C SER A 183 -27.53 -1.77 -23.88
N ALA A 184 -27.64 -3.08 -23.64
CA ALA A 184 -26.76 -3.81 -22.74
C ALA A 184 -25.63 -4.53 -23.50
N SER A 185 -25.27 -4.06 -24.69
CA SER A 185 -24.21 -4.67 -25.49
C SER A 185 -22.84 -4.51 -24.83
N LEU A 186 -21.95 -5.48 -25.06
CA LEU A 186 -20.60 -5.48 -24.50
C LEU A 186 -19.82 -4.19 -24.78
N PRO A 187 -19.85 -3.59 -25.99
CA PRO A 187 -19.16 -2.33 -26.25
C PRO A 187 -19.62 -1.15 -25.37
N VAL A 188 -20.85 -1.17 -24.88
CA VAL A 188 -21.39 -0.10 -24.01
C VAL A 188 -20.87 -0.22 -22.57
N VAL A 189 -20.78 -1.44 -22.04
CA VAL A 189 -20.48 -1.65 -20.60
C VAL A 189 -19.02 -1.98 -20.32
N ALA A 190 -18.33 -2.65 -21.25
CA ALA A 190 -16.96 -3.13 -21.00
C ALA A 190 -15.95 -2.02 -20.65
N PRO A 191 -15.97 -0.81 -21.24
CA PRO A 191 -15.06 0.25 -20.84
C PRO A 191 -15.23 0.68 -19.38
N ALA A 192 -16.48 0.92 -18.93
CA ALA A 192 -16.76 1.36 -17.56
C ALA A 192 -16.40 0.29 -16.53
N ILE A 193 -16.66 -0.98 -16.83
CA ILE A 193 -16.26 -2.11 -15.99
C ILE A 193 -14.73 -2.24 -15.96
N GLY A 194 -14.07 -2.10 -17.10
CA GLY A 194 -12.61 -2.13 -17.21
C GLY A 194 -11.94 -1.04 -16.36
N GLU A 195 -12.39 0.20 -16.46
CA GLU A 195 -11.92 1.31 -15.62
C GLU A 195 -12.11 1.02 -14.12
N ALA A 196 -13.26 0.46 -13.75
CA ALA A 196 -13.56 0.09 -12.38
C ALA A 196 -12.57 -0.95 -11.83
N LEU A 197 -12.32 -2.01 -12.56
CA LEU A 197 -11.40 -3.07 -12.17
C LEU A 197 -9.95 -2.56 -12.04
N ILE A 198 -9.53 -1.66 -12.93
CA ILE A 198 -8.21 -1.02 -12.86
C ILE A 198 -8.09 -0.20 -11.57
N ALA A 199 -9.12 0.52 -11.14
CA ALA A 199 -9.08 1.27 -9.89
C ALA A 199 -8.78 0.36 -8.68
N THR A 200 -9.42 -0.81 -8.60
CA THR A 200 -9.12 -1.77 -7.52
C THR A 200 -7.72 -2.37 -7.64
N ALA A 201 -7.27 -2.70 -8.84
CA ALA A 201 -5.91 -3.21 -9.05
C ALA A 201 -4.84 -2.22 -8.58
N ILE A 202 -5.00 -0.93 -8.91
CA ILE A 202 -4.08 0.14 -8.46
C ILE A 202 -4.18 0.34 -6.94
N GLY A 203 -5.38 0.24 -6.35
CA GLY A 203 -5.58 0.31 -4.90
C GLY A 203 -4.80 -0.77 -4.15
N LEU A 204 -4.84 -2.01 -4.62
CA LEU A 204 -4.06 -3.12 -4.08
C LEU A 204 -2.57 -2.95 -4.34
N PHE A 205 -2.18 -2.47 -5.52
CA PHE A 205 -0.79 -2.19 -5.86
C PHE A 205 -0.17 -1.11 -4.97
N ALA A 206 -0.93 -0.12 -4.51
CA ALA A 206 -0.49 0.86 -3.54
C ALA A 206 -0.44 0.30 -2.11
N ALA A 207 -1.44 -0.50 -1.72
CA ALA A 207 -1.59 -0.99 -0.36
C ALA A 207 -0.53 -2.02 0.05
N ILE A 208 -0.24 -3.00 -0.82
CA ILE A 208 0.67 -4.10 -0.49
C ILE A 208 2.08 -3.60 -0.15
N PRO A 209 2.73 -2.77 -0.98
CA PRO A 209 4.05 -2.21 -0.64
C PRO A 209 4.00 -1.32 0.60
N ALA A 210 2.91 -0.58 0.83
CA ALA A 210 2.75 0.28 2.00
C ALA A 210 2.79 -0.52 3.30
N VAL A 211 2.03 -1.63 3.36
CA VAL A 211 2.00 -2.52 4.54
C VAL A 211 3.36 -3.20 4.76
N ILE A 212 3.99 -3.69 3.69
CA ILE A 212 5.31 -4.32 3.78
C ILE A 212 6.35 -3.31 4.28
N ALA A 213 6.37 -2.11 3.71
CA ALA A 213 7.29 -1.05 4.10
C ALA A 213 7.06 -0.62 5.55
N TYR A 214 5.80 -0.40 5.93
CA TYR A 214 5.43 -0.07 7.31
C TYR A 214 5.97 -1.10 8.30
N ASN A 215 5.69 -2.38 8.10
CA ASN A 215 6.11 -3.45 9.01
C ASN A 215 7.64 -3.57 9.08
N ALA A 216 8.32 -3.49 7.93
CA ALA A 216 9.77 -3.61 7.88
C ALA A 216 10.48 -2.40 8.54
N ILE A 217 9.95 -1.19 8.35
CA ILE A 217 10.51 0.03 8.92
C ILE A 217 10.21 0.10 10.42
N SER A 218 8.97 -0.20 10.85
CA SER A 218 8.57 -0.23 12.26
C SER A 218 9.48 -1.17 13.04
N LYS A 219 9.59 -2.43 12.60
CA LYS A 219 10.46 -3.39 13.28
C LYS A 219 11.91 -2.91 13.42
N ARG A 220 12.50 -2.37 12.36
CA ARG A 220 13.89 -1.87 12.41
C ARG A 220 14.04 -0.65 13.32
N THR A 221 13.00 0.19 13.39
CA THR A 221 12.97 1.34 14.29
C THR A 221 12.93 0.88 15.74
N ASP A 222 12.07 -0.09 16.05
CA ASP A 222 11.93 -0.64 17.38
C ASP A 222 13.24 -1.33 17.81
N ASP A 223 13.82 -2.20 16.98
CA ASP A 223 15.10 -2.86 17.24
C ASP A 223 16.23 -1.84 17.51
N LEU A 224 16.27 -0.70 16.79
CA LEU A 224 17.26 0.34 16.99
C LEU A 224 17.02 1.10 18.30
N MET A 225 15.78 1.44 18.61
CA MET A 225 15.46 2.22 19.81
C MET A 225 15.58 1.40 21.08
N ASP A 226 15.26 0.11 21.03
CA ASP A 226 15.48 -0.83 22.17
C ASP A 226 16.96 -0.92 22.50
N ALA A 227 17.86 -0.98 21.50
CA ALA A 227 19.29 -0.96 21.71
C ALA A 227 19.76 0.35 22.36
N VAL A 228 19.26 1.50 21.90
CA VAL A 228 19.58 2.81 22.49
C VAL A 228 19.07 2.91 23.93
N GLU A 229 17.88 2.40 24.20
CA GLU A 229 17.28 2.40 25.55
C GLU A 229 18.11 1.56 26.52
N ALA A 230 18.50 0.35 26.12
CA ALA A 230 19.36 -0.52 26.92
C ALA A 230 20.70 0.14 27.28
N SER A 231 21.30 0.88 26.33
CA SER A 231 22.56 1.59 26.57
C SER A 231 22.39 2.85 27.43
N ALA A 232 21.21 3.50 27.36
CA ALA A 232 20.93 4.75 28.06
C ALA A 232 21.00 4.59 29.60
N GLU A 233 20.62 3.44 30.15
CA GLU A 233 20.74 3.16 31.58
C GLU A 233 22.20 3.21 32.05
N GLY A 234 23.10 2.62 31.26
CA GLY A 234 24.54 2.67 31.50
C GLY A 234 25.10 4.09 31.42
N TRP A 235 24.67 4.90 30.47
CA TRP A 235 25.10 6.30 30.35
C TRP A 235 24.60 7.15 31.51
N VAL A 236 23.38 6.96 31.98
CA VAL A 236 22.85 7.65 33.16
C VAL A 236 23.69 7.29 34.39
N ALA A 237 24.01 6.00 34.58
CA ALA A 237 24.86 5.55 35.71
C ALA A 237 26.28 6.14 35.66
N LEU A 238 26.85 6.31 34.47
CA LEU A 238 28.16 6.91 34.27
C LEU A 238 28.18 8.41 34.55
N ILE A 239 27.09 9.12 34.22
CA ILE A 239 26.96 10.57 34.38
C ILE A 239 26.60 10.96 35.82
N VAL A 240 25.84 10.12 36.54
CA VAL A 240 25.57 10.33 37.96
C VAL A 240 26.88 10.19 38.74
N PRO A 241 27.41 11.26 39.38
CA PRO A 241 28.62 11.13 40.13
C PRO A 241 28.40 10.09 41.23
N SER A 242 29.18 8.99 41.17
CA SER A 242 29.22 8.06 42.30
C SER A 242 29.55 8.90 43.56
N ARG A 243 28.68 8.88 44.56
CA ARG A 243 29.05 9.35 45.90
C ARG A 243 30.21 8.48 46.34
N ARG A 244 31.44 8.85 45.95
CA ARG A 244 32.64 8.34 46.61
C ARG A 244 32.49 8.73 48.06
N GLY A 245 32.41 7.71 48.91
CA GLY A 245 32.19 7.81 50.35
C GLY A 245 33.07 8.86 51.01
N GLY A 246 32.42 9.84 51.61
CA GLY A 246 32.99 10.55 52.74
C GLY A 246 33.00 9.58 53.91
N GLY A 247 34.14 9.00 54.15
CA GLY A 247 34.52 8.35 55.35
C GLY A 247 35.53 9.24 56.07
#